data_06a21d035cfe1a5f5489762644fe8c66
#
_entry.id   06a21d035cfe1a5f5489762644fe8c66
#
_cell.length_a   1.000
_cell.length_b   1.000
_cell.length_c   1.000
_cell.angle_alpha   90.00
_cell.angle_beta   90.00
_cell.angle_gamma   90.00
#
_symmetry.space_group_name_H-M   'P 1'
#
loop_
_entity.id
_entity.type
_entity.pdbx_description
1 polymer ?
#
loop_
_entity_poly.entity_id
_entity_poly.type
_entity_poly.pdbx_seq_one_letter_code
_entity_poly.pdbx_strand_id
1 'polypeptide(L)'
;VQTFQAPNSGALGYVLNGKVCYNQITLKKHTTQSVFDVTKLTSLPKVGIVYSYSNIEADMMTPLLNNGYKGIIHAGVGNGNIHKNIFPSLIDARRKGIVVVRSSRVPTGPTTLDAEVDDAKYQFVASQELNPQKSRVLLMLALTKTTDWKQIQEYFNEY
;
A
#
# COMPACT_ATOMS: atom_id res chain seq x y z
N VAL A 1 -10.02 -22.12 -2.13
CA VAL A 1 -9.39 -20.80 -1.94
C VAL A 1 -8.06 -20.99 -1.24
N GLN A 2 -6.98 -20.52 -1.84
CA GLN A 2 -5.63 -20.56 -1.23
C GLN A 2 -5.39 -19.24 -0.50
N THR A 3 -5.66 -19.22 0.79
CA THR A 3 -5.63 -18.00 1.61
C THR A 3 -4.21 -17.56 1.94
N PHE A 4 -3.32 -18.52 2.28
CA PHE A 4 -1.94 -18.25 2.66
C PHE A 4 -0.99 -18.65 1.54
N GLN A 5 -0.34 -17.66 0.94
CA GLN A 5 0.60 -17.83 -0.17
C GLN A 5 1.79 -16.89 -0.01
N ALA A 6 2.93 -17.27 -0.58
CA ALA A 6 4.12 -16.46 -0.70
C ALA A 6 4.55 -16.40 -2.19
N PRO A 7 3.78 -15.72 -3.05
CA PRO A 7 3.94 -15.81 -4.50
C PRO A 7 5.20 -15.14 -5.04
N ASN A 8 5.76 -14.15 -4.33
CA ASN A 8 6.93 -13.39 -4.82
C ASN A 8 8.25 -14.03 -4.40
N SER A 9 8.35 -14.46 -3.13
CA SER A 9 9.62 -14.88 -2.54
C SER A 9 9.65 -16.36 -2.15
N GLY A 10 8.52 -17.08 -2.29
CA GLY A 10 8.39 -18.42 -1.76
C GLY A 10 8.16 -18.46 -0.24
N ALA A 11 7.95 -19.65 0.30
CA ALA A 11 7.71 -19.83 1.73
C ALA A 11 9.00 -19.63 2.55
N LEU A 12 8.87 -18.98 3.71
CA LEU A 12 9.99 -18.84 4.65
C LEU A 12 10.51 -20.18 5.16
N GLY A 13 9.67 -21.19 5.18
CA GLY A 13 10.00 -22.52 5.64
C GLY A 13 8.82 -23.48 5.50
N TYR A 14 8.94 -24.63 6.10
CA TYR A 14 7.93 -25.67 6.11
C TYR A 14 7.85 -26.37 7.47
N VAL A 15 6.78 -27.10 7.69
CA VAL A 15 6.62 -27.94 8.87
C VAL A 15 6.77 -29.42 8.46
N LEU A 16 7.73 -30.12 9.06
CA LEU A 16 7.96 -31.53 8.84
C LEU A 16 7.95 -32.25 10.19
N ASN A 17 7.12 -33.29 10.32
CA ASN A 17 6.98 -34.08 11.55
C ASN A 17 6.78 -33.20 12.81
N GLY A 18 5.95 -32.13 12.71
CA GLY A 18 5.68 -31.21 13.81
C GLY A 18 6.82 -30.22 14.14
N LYS A 19 7.90 -30.20 13.36
CA LYS A 19 9.02 -29.28 13.54
C LYS A 19 9.03 -28.24 12.43
N VAL A 20 9.28 -26.98 12.81
CA VAL A 20 9.46 -25.88 11.87
C VAL A 20 10.89 -25.89 11.33
N CYS A 21 11.00 -25.89 9.99
CA CYS A 21 12.28 -25.81 9.27
C CYS A 21 12.29 -24.53 8.43
N TYR A 22 13.18 -23.61 8.70
CA TYR A 22 13.32 -22.35 7.94
C TYR A 22 14.30 -22.52 6.77
N ASN A 23 13.90 -22.03 5.59
CA ASN A 23 14.75 -21.95 4.40
C ASN A 23 15.36 -20.57 4.22
N GLN A 24 14.67 -19.55 4.71
CA GLN A 24 15.06 -18.14 4.58
C GLN A 24 14.51 -17.32 5.75
N ILE A 25 15.05 -16.13 5.95
CA ILE A 25 14.57 -15.15 6.94
C ILE A 25 14.14 -13.88 6.22
N THR A 26 13.20 -13.15 6.78
CA THR A 26 12.84 -11.83 6.26
C THR A 26 13.91 -10.80 6.66
N LEU A 27 14.22 -9.87 5.72
CA LEU A 27 15.03 -8.68 5.99
C LEU A 27 14.17 -7.47 6.35
N LYS A 28 12.84 -7.59 6.23
CA LYS A 28 11.88 -6.54 6.58
C LYS A 28 11.76 -6.38 8.09
N LYS A 29 11.56 -5.14 8.55
CA LYS A 29 11.27 -4.85 9.95
C LYS A 29 9.96 -5.50 10.39
N HIS A 30 9.96 -6.14 11.54
CA HIS A 30 8.76 -6.78 12.10
C HIS A 30 8.79 -6.85 13.62
N THR A 31 7.65 -7.14 14.23
CA THR A 31 7.47 -7.37 15.66
C THR A 31 8.14 -6.30 16.54
N THR A 32 9.15 -6.65 17.34
CA THR A 32 9.85 -5.74 18.26
C THR A 32 10.69 -4.66 17.57
N GLN A 33 10.98 -4.81 16.29
CA GLN A 33 11.70 -3.80 15.49
C GLN A 33 10.77 -2.75 14.89
N SER A 34 9.44 -2.93 15.00
CA SER A 34 8.45 -2.00 14.47
C SER A 34 8.46 -0.68 15.23
N VAL A 35 8.40 0.43 14.48
CA VAL A 35 8.24 1.77 15.06
C VAL A 35 6.77 2.10 15.39
N PHE A 36 5.84 1.22 15.01
CA PHE A 36 4.42 1.43 15.19
C PHE A 36 3.96 0.84 16.51
N ASP A 37 3.56 1.71 17.43
CA ASP A 37 2.91 1.35 18.68
C ASP A 37 1.43 1.73 18.62
N VAL A 38 0.55 0.73 18.72
CA VAL A 38 -0.90 0.92 18.65
C VAL A 38 -1.58 0.84 20.02
N THR A 39 -0.83 0.59 21.09
CA THR A 39 -1.38 0.32 22.43
C THR A 39 -2.19 1.48 23.01
N LYS A 40 -1.86 2.72 22.62
CA LYS A 40 -2.53 3.94 23.07
C LYS A 40 -3.50 4.54 22.06
N LEU A 41 -3.67 3.90 20.91
CA LEU A 41 -4.53 4.40 19.85
C LEU A 41 -5.98 3.94 20.08
N THR A 42 -6.90 4.87 20.07
CA THR A 42 -8.34 4.60 20.13
C THR A 42 -8.98 4.44 18.75
N SER A 43 -8.33 4.95 17.70
CA SER A 43 -8.77 4.86 16.32
C SER A 43 -7.58 4.99 15.36
N LEU A 44 -7.76 4.51 14.14
CA LEU A 44 -6.80 4.65 13.06
C LEU A 44 -7.31 5.64 11.99
N PRO A 45 -6.43 6.34 11.28
CA PRO A 45 -6.81 7.20 10.17
C PRO A 45 -7.58 6.43 9.09
N LYS A 46 -8.60 7.05 8.50
CA LYS A 46 -9.36 6.45 7.41
C LYS A 46 -8.50 6.33 6.16
N VAL A 47 -8.36 5.11 5.65
CA VAL A 47 -7.69 4.80 4.38
C VAL A 47 -8.63 3.95 3.53
N GLY A 48 -8.89 4.39 2.30
CA GLY A 48 -9.71 3.67 1.34
C GLY A 48 -8.88 2.93 0.30
N ILE A 49 -9.50 1.94 -0.37
CA ILE A 49 -8.92 1.25 -1.53
C ILE A 49 -9.81 1.53 -2.74
N VAL A 50 -9.20 1.91 -3.85
CA VAL A 50 -9.86 2.00 -5.16
C VAL A 50 -9.26 0.97 -6.08
N TYR A 51 -10.06 -0.01 -6.48
CA TYR A 51 -9.69 -0.97 -7.51
C TYR A 51 -9.95 -0.38 -8.88
N SER A 52 -8.89 -0.16 -9.65
CA SER A 52 -8.97 0.36 -11.01
C SER A 52 -9.34 -0.75 -11.99
N TYR A 53 -10.16 -0.39 -12.98
CA TYR A 53 -10.62 -1.27 -14.06
C TYR A 53 -10.79 -0.45 -15.34
N SER A 54 -10.98 -1.15 -16.46
CA SER A 54 -11.23 -0.48 -17.75
C SER A 54 -12.45 0.43 -17.66
N ASN A 55 -12.31 1.65 -18.14
CA ASN A 55 -13.38 2.66 -18.15
C ASN A 55 -13.90 3.04 -16.74
N ILE A 56 -13.05 2.98 -15.73
CA ILE A 56 -13.39 3.52 -14.40
C ILE A 56 -13.69 5.01 -14.50
N GLU A 57 -14.73 5.47 -13.82
CA GLU A 57 -15.13 6.88 -13.78
C GLU A 57 -14.62 7.60 -12.53
N ALA A 58 -14.44 8.92 -12.66
CA ALA A 58 -13.89 9.76 -11.58
C ALA A 58 -14.82 9.89 -10.36
N ASP A 59 -16.11 9.65 -10.52
CA ASP A 59 -17.11 9.70 -9.44
C ASP A 59 -16.83 8.69 -8.33
N MET A 60 -16.15 7.57 -8.66
CA MET A 60 -15.69 6.60 -7.67
C MET A 60 -14.72 7.20 -6.64
N MET A 61 -14.06 8.31 -6.98
CA MET A 61 -13.14 9.02 -6.08
C MET A 61 -13.85 9.99 -5.14
N THR A 62 -15.05 10.44 -5.47
CA THR A 62 -15.79 11.47 -4.73
C THR A 62 -15.94 11.16 -3.23
N PRO A 63 -16.35 9.95 -2.80
CA PRO A 63 -16.45 9.63 -1.38
C PRO A 63 -15.12 9.71 -0.65
N LEU A 64 -14.03 9.32 -1.30
CA LEU A 64 -12.68 9.34 -0.70
C LEU A 64 -12.15 10.76 -0.53
N LEU A 65 -12.50 11.66 -1.45
CA LEU A 65 -12.08 13.05 -1.41
C LEU A 65 -12.84 13.90 -0.38
N ASN A 66 -14.09 13.51 -0.05
CA ASN A 66 -15.01 14.36 0.70
C ASN A 66 -15.41 13.85 2.09
N ASN A 67 -15.09 12.57 2.44
CA ASN A 67 -15.55 11.96 3.70
C ASN A 67 -14.42 11.76 4.73
N GLY A 68 -13.40 12.62 4.72
CA GLY A 68 -12.37 12.68 5.75
C GLY A 68 -11.33 11.56 5.68
N TYR A 69 -11.17 10.92 4.52
CA TYR A 69 -10.07 9.98 4.31
C TYR A 69 -8.73 10.69 4.37
N LYS A 70 -7.74 10.03 4.95
CA LYS A 70 -6.35 10.51 5.07
C LYS A 70 -5.40 9.82 4.11
N GLY A 71 -5.82 8.70 3.56
CA GLY A 71 -5.05 7.94 2.58
C GLY A 71 -5.93 7.19 1.59
N ILE A 72 -5.39 6.98 0.40
CA ILE A 72 -5.99 6.23 -0.70
C ILE A 72 -4.96 5.24 -1.19
N ILE A 73 -5.33 3.97 -1.24
CA ILE A 73 -4.60 2.94 -1.97
C ILE A 73 -5.25 2.79 -3.33
N HIS A 74 -4.52 3.12 -4.38
CA HIS A 74 -4.93 2.88 -5.75
C HIS A 74 -4.43 1.50 -6.19
N ALA A 75 -5.33 0.54 -6.34
CA ALA A 75 -5.04 -0.79 -6.86
C ALA A 75 -5.15 -0.79 -8.39
N GLY A 76 -4.05 -0.43 -9.04
CA GLY A 76 -3.96 -0.34 -10.50
C GLY A 76 -3.73 -1.67 -11.19
N VAL A 77 -3.56 -1.65 -12.51
CA VAL A 77 -3.13 -2.81 -13.29
C VAL A 77 -1.60 -2.85 -13.38
N GLY A 78 -1.03 -4.03 -13.61
CA GLY A 78 0.43 -4.18 -13.77
C GLY A 78 1.21 -3.52 -12.64
N ASN A 79 2.14 -2.62 -12.94
CA ASN A 79 2.96 -1.90 -11.98
C ASN A 79 2.22 -0.71 -11.31
N GLY A 80 0.96 -0.87 -10.97
CA GLY A 80 0.15 0.17 -10.34
C GLY A 80 -0.31 1.26 -11.31
N ASN A 81 -0.50 0.95 -12.59
CA ASN A 81 -0.91 1.89 -13.63
C ASN A 81 -2.24 2.54 -13.30
N ILE A 82 -2.30 3.85 -13.53
CA ILE A 82 -3.46 4.67 -13.21
C ILE A 82 -4.25 4.96 -14.49
N HIS A 83 -5.55 4.67 -14.45
CA HIS A 83 -6.42 5.03 -15.55
C HIS A 83 -6.57 6.56 -15.68
N LYS A 84 -6.54 7.07 -16.91
CA LYS A 84 -6.58 8.51 -17.22
C LYS A 84 -7.73 9.25 -16.58
N ASN A 85 -8.90 8.63 -16.43
CA ASN A 85 -10.10 9.26 -15.88
C ASN A 85 -9.97 9.58 -14.39
N ILE A 86 -9.23 8.77 -13.60
CA ILE A 86 -9.08 8.97 -12.15
C ILE A 86 -7.77 9.65 -11.77
N PHE A 87 -6.83 9.77 -12.70
CA PHE A 87 -5.54 10.38 -12.43
C PHE A 87 -5.64 11.82 -11.89
N PRO A 88 -6.48 12.72 -12.48
CA PRO A 88 -6.69 14.06 -11.93
C PRO A 88 -7.24 14.04 -10.49
N SER A 89 -8.11 13.09 -10.16
CA SER A 89 -8.68 12.95 -8.81
C SER A 89 -7.63 12.51 -7.78
N LEU A 90 -6.65 11.70 -8.17
CA LEU A 90 -5.53 11.34 -7.29
C LEU A 90 -4.59 12.52 -7.05
N ILE A 91 -4.36 13.36 -8.06
CA ILE A 91 -3.62 14.63 -7.89
C ILE A 91 -4.39 15.57 -6.94
N ASP A 92 -5.71 15.69 -7.10
CA ASP A 92 -6.54 16.49 -6.19
C ASP A 92 -6.51 15.95 -4.76
N ALA A 93 -6.51 14.64 -4.57
CA ALA A 93 -6.31 14.00 -3.27
C ALA A 93 -5.02 14.49 -2.61
N ARG A 94 -3.90 14.52 -3.34
CA ARG A 94 -2.63 15.04 -2.81
C ARG A 94 -2.71 16.52 -2.44
N ARG A 95 -3.35 17.34 -3.25
CA ARG A 95 -3.57 18.77 -2.94
C ARG A 95 -4.39 18.96 -1.67
N LYS A 96 -5.31 18.05 -1.37
CA LYS A 96 -6.11 18.04 -0.14
C LYS A 96 -5.37 17.40 1.05
N GLY A 97 -4.09 17.03 0.91
CA GLY A 97 -3.30 16.41 1.97
C GLY A 97 -3.59 14.93 2.19
N ILE A 98 -4.33 14.27 1.28
CA ILE A 98 -4.60 12.84 1.33
C ILE A 98 -3.41 12.10 0.71
N VAL A 99 -2.80 11.18 1.44
CA VAL A 99 -1.67 10.40 0.92
C VAL A 99 -2.17 9.36 -0.09
N VAL A 100 -1.49 9.27 -1.23
CA VAL A 100 -1.81 8.32 -2.29
C VAL A 100 -0.70 7.28 -2.39
N VAL A 101 -1.09 6.00 -2.29
CA VAL A 101 -0.20 4.85 -2.51
C VAL A 101 -0.64 4.13 -3.77
N ARG A 102 0.26 3.99 -4.73
CA ARG A 102 0.08 3.12 -5.89
C ARG A 102 0.38 1.68 -5.49
N SER A 103 -0.56 0.80 -5.74
CA SER A 103 -0.45 -0.64 -5.55
C SER A 103 -1.03 -1.36 -6.76
N SER A 104 -0.94 -2.66 -6.80
CA SER A 104 -1.45 -3.45 -7.92
C SER A 104 -2.59 -4.36 -7.50
N ARG A 105 -3.58 -4.52 -8.37
CA ARG A 105 -4.59 -5.58 -8.28
C ARG A 105 -4.06 -6.93 -8.78
N VAL A 106 -2.89 -6.94 -9.43
CA VAL A 106 -2.20 -8.17 -9.82
C VAL A 106 -1.64 -8.83 -8.57
N PRO A 107 -1.85 -10.13 -8.36
CA PRO A 107 -1.52 -10.80 -7.10
C PRO A 107 -0.03 -11.02 -6.87
N THR A 108 0.81 -10.83 -7.88
CA THR A 108 2.26 -11.12 -7.85
C THR A 108 3.08 -9.98 -8.46
N GLY A 109 4.31 -9.84 -8.00
CA GLY A 109 5.24 -8.80 -8.44
C GLY A 109 5.09 -7.49 -7.67
N PRO A 110 6.16 -6.70 -7.58
CA PRO A 110 6.16 -5.42 -6.87
C PRO A 110 5.55 -4.30 -7.72
N THR A 111 5.07 -3.26 -7.03
CA THR A 111 4.81 -1.93 -7.61
C THR A 111 6.00 -1.05 -7.29
N THR A 112 6.72 -0.60 -8.30
CA THR A 112 7.98 0.13 -8.16
C THR A 112 7.80 1.64 -8.36
N LEU A 113 8.73 2.43 -7.80
CA LEU A 113 8.76 3.88 -7.99
C LEU A 113 9.13 4.24 -9.43
N ASP A 114 8.59 5.35 -9.89
CA ASP A 114 8.97 6.08 -11.13
C ASP A 114 8.96 5.23 -12.41
N ALA A 115 8.25 4.10 -12.42
CA ALA A 115 8.15 3.22 -13.59
C ALA A 115 7.01 3.62 -14.54
N GLU A 116 5.84 3.92 -13.98
CA GLU A 116 4.61 4.21 -14.75
C GLU A 116 4.14 5.65 -14.58
N VAL A 117 4.56 6.28 -13.51
CA VAL A 117 4.23 7.64 -13.11
C VAL A 117 5.46 8.26 -12.47
N ASP A 118 5.69 9.53 -12.69
CA ASP A 118 6.67 10.32 -11.93
C ASP A 118 6.16 10.51 -10.49
N ASP A 119 6.45 9.54 -9.63
CA ASP A 119 5.96 9.53 -8.25
C ASP A 119 6.49 10.71 -7.45
N ALA A 120 7.72 11.14 -7.70
CA ALA A 120 8.31 12.29 -7.03
C ALA A 120 7.54 13.59 -7.35
N LYS A 121 7.18 13.80 -8.62
CA LYS A 121 6.40 14.96 -9.07
C LYS A 121 5.02 15.02 -8.44
N TYR A 122 4.34 13.88 -8.36
CA TYR A 122 2.97 13.80 -7.84
C TYR A 122 2.92 13.47 -6.35
N GLN A 123 4.06 13.22 -5.71
CA GLN A 123 4.17 12.83 -4.31
C GLN A 123 3.38 11.55 -3.99
N PHE A 124 3.40 10.59 -4.90
CA PHE A 124 2.82 9.28 -4.70
C PHE A 124 3.83 8.35 -4.03
N VAL A 125 3.31 7.33 -3.37
CA VAL A 125 4.08 6.25 -2.75
C VAL A 125 3.86 4.97 -3.54
N ALA A 126 4.89 4.18 -3.75
CA ALA A 126 4.79 2.85 -4.35
C ALA A 126 4.72 1.78 -3.27
N SER A 127 3.80 0.84 -3.42
CA SER A 127 3.53 -0.18 -2.39
C SER A 127 4.57 -1.30 -2.29
N GLN A 128 5.54 -1.32 -3.17
CA GLN A 128 6.52 -2.41 -3.27
C GLN A 128 5.79 -3.76 -3.39
N GLU A 129 6.11 -4.74 -2.57
CA GLU A 129 5.52 -6.08 -2.59
C GLU A 129 4.16 -6.20 -1.91
N LEU A 130 3.71 -5.13 -1.24
CA LEU A 130 2.46 -5.16 -0.50
C LEU A 130 1.25 -5.06 -1.44
N ASN A 131 0.36 -6.03 -1.36
CA ASN A 131 -0.93 -5.95 -2.03
C ASN A 131 -1.78 -4.79 -1.45
N PRO A 132 -2.88 -4.39 -2.11
CA PRO A 132 -3.67 -3.24 -1.67
C PRO A 132 -4.18 -3.33 -0.23
N GLN A 133 -4.55 -4.53 0.24
CA GLN A 133 -5.05 -4.75 1.59
C GLN A 133 -3.96 -4.55 2.64
N LYS A 134 -2.76 -5.11 2.42
CA LYS A 134 -1.60 -4.93 3.29
C LYS A 134 -1.10 -3.49 3.26
N SER A 135 -1.03 -2.89 2.06
CA SER A 135 -0.69 -1.48 1.89
C SER A 135 -1.62 -0.56 2.68
N ARG A 136 -2.92 -0.86 2.72
CA ARG A 136 -3.88 -0.11 3.51
C ARG A 136 -3.55 -0.15 5.00
N VAL A 137 -3.22 -1.32 5.53
CA VAL A 137 -2.85 -1.47 6.95
C VAL A 137 -1.59 -0.68 7.26
N LEU A 138 -0.53 -0.82 6.43
CA LEU A 138 0.71 -0.09 6.65
C LEU A 138 0.49 1.43 6.54
N LEU A 139 -0.30 1.90 5.57
CA LEU A 139 -0.60 3.33 5.46
C LEU A 139 -1.38 3.86 6.66
N MET A 140 -2.35 3.11 7.20
CA MET A 140 -3.05 3.52 8.43
C MET A 140 -2.07 3.70 9.59
N LEU A 141 -1.10 2.79 9.74
CA LEU A 141 -0.06 2.89 10.77
C LEU A 141 0.89 4.06 10.51
N ALA A 142 1.38 4.21 9.29
CA ALA A 142 2.27 5.30 8.89
C ALA A 142 1.64 6.68 9.15
N LEU A 143 0.36 6.84 8.84
CA LEU A 143 -0.39 8.08 9.07
C LEU A 143 -0.61 8.42 10.55
N THR A 144 -0.32 7.52 11.49
CA THR A 144 -0.25 7.85 12.93
C THR A 144 1.05 8.58 13.29
N LYS A 145 2.05 8.56 12.42
CA LYS A 145 3.37 9.15 12.65
C LYS A 145 3.61 10.38 11.79
N THR A 146 3.23 10.33 10.51
CA THR A 146 3.56 11.36 9.53
C THR A 146 2.57 11.41 8.39
N THR A 147 2.53 12.56 7.69
CA THR A 147 1.88 12.73 6.38
C THR A 147 2.88 13.01 5.26
N ASP A 148 4.18 13.04 5.59
CA ASP A 148 5.24 13.19 4.61
C ASP A 148 5.35 11.93 3.75
N TRP A 149 5.12 12.06 2.46
CA TRP A 149 5.12 10.96 1.50
C TRP A 149 6.49 10.27 1.40
N LYS A 150 7.60 11.02 1.57
CA LYS A 150 8.95 10.45 1.54
C LYS A 150 9.18 9.52 2.72
N GLN A 151 8.83 9.98 3.92
CA GLN A 151 8.93 9.15 5.11
C GLN A 151 7.98 7.94 5.05
N ILE A 152 6.80 8.11 4.46
CA ILE A 152 5.87 7.00 4.24
C ILE A 152 6.47 6.01 3.23
N GLN A 153 7.12 6.49 2.15
CA GLN A 153 7.81 5.59 1.22
C GLN A 153 8.89 4.76 1.91
N GLU A 154 9.65 5.37 2.85
CA GLU A 154 10.64 4.61 3.62
C GLU A 154 9.99 3.50 4.45
N TYR A 155 8.82 3.74 5.05
CA TYR A 155 8.09 2.67 5.71
C TYR A 155 7.70 1.54 4.74
N PHE A 156 7.28 1.86 3.52
CA PHE A 156 6.97 0.84 2.51
C PHE A 156 8.22 0.09 2.02
N ASN A 157 9.39 0.70 2.10
CA ASN A 157 10.67 0.05 1.79
C ASN A 157 11.12 -0.89 2.93
N GLU A 158 10.79 -0.56 4.18
CA GLU A 158 11.28 -1.24 5.38
C GLU A 158 10.38 -2.38 5.87
N TYR A 159 9.05 -2.31 5.61
CA TYR A 159 8.02 -3.26 6.05
C TYR A 159 7.41 -4.00 4.82
#